data_7a6bb90b653593a492ec307d20d7f58f
#
_entry.id   7a6bb90b653593a492ec307d20d7f58f
#
_cell.length_a   1.000
_cell.length_b   1.000
_cell.length_c   1.000
_cell.angle_alpha   90.00
_cell.angle_beta   90.00
_cell.angle_gamma   90.00
#
_symmetry.space_group_name_H-M   'P 1'
#
loop_
_entity.id
_entity.type
_entity.pdbx_description
1 polymer ?
#
loop_
_entity_poly.entity_id
_entity_poly.type
_entity_poly.pdbx_seq_one_letter_code
_entity_poly.pdbx_strand_id
1 'polypeptide(L)'
;MPPSLTPTERTYTIALSLTKYVGPRSAIELIEALGSATALFTDAELRARILPRLPQRIAQQLASPTMVEEALRIEERCQREGIRPIFFLSEDYPAPLREIAVPPMVLYVRGEYVAWAERKHVSVVGTRSISDYGRVLTQQVVRELSATCPASTIVSGLAYGVDIQAHEAALNLSLPTVAVLAHGLDTLYPSAHWRIAEQILRDGGAWVSEYPPGVKPYRQAFVARNRIIAGLSAATIVIEAGEHSGSLSTANYALESGREVFACPGRLTDPESIGCHKLIEEQRAHLYLGASSMMKELGWGILDEGAEAHPFSAPLVEKPASSSLTREYPPHPLLAILIEQGMLSVDELSRLSGMDLLTVRSELFDLELDGWVQARAGGCYSLC
;
A
#
# COMPACT_ATOMS: atom_id res chain seq x y z
N MET A 1 -22.47 -3.27 -20.71
CA MET A 1 -21.06 -3.67 -20.55
C MET A 1 -20.18 -2.62 -21.21
N PRO A 2 -19.25 -1.96 -20.55
CA PRO A 2 -18.27 -1.14 -21.24
C PRO A 2 -17.43 -2.04 -22.17
N PRO A 3 -17.20 -1.62 -23.43
CA PRO A 3 -16.42 -2.42 -24.36
C PRO A 3 -14.99 -2.57 -23.85
N SER A 4 -14.37 -3.73 -24.11
CA SER A 4 -12.95 -3.91 -23.88
C SER A 4 -12.16 -2.82 -24.62
N LEU A 5 -11.29 -2.09 -23.93
CA LEU A 5 -10.49 -1.02 -24.53
C LEU A 5 -9.67 -1.57 -25.70
N THR A 6 -9.72 -0.88 -26.84
CA THR A 6 -8.88 -1.22 -27.99
C THR A 6 -7.41 -1.08 -27.64
N PRO A 7 -6.48 -1.79 -28.30
CA PRO A 7 -5.04 -1.62 -28.08
C PRO A 7 -4.61 -0.15 -28.15
N THR A 8 -5.11 0.59 -29.13
CA THR A 8 -4.82 2.01 -29.30
C THR A 8 -5.30 2.85 -28.11
N GLU A 9 -6.52 2.62 -27.61
CA GLU A 9 -7.05 3.34 -26.45
C GLU A 9 -6.24 3.06 -25.18
N ARG A 10 -5.72 1.84 -25.01
CA ARG A 10 -4.84 1.46 -23.90
C ARG A 10 -3.57 2.31 -23.91
N THR A 11 -2.88 2.37 -25.06
CA THR A 11 -1.65 3.17 -25.22
C THR A 11 -1.89 4.65 -24.89
N TYR A 12 -2.97 5.25 -25.40
CA TYR A 12 -3.27 6.65 -25.15
C TYR A 12 -3.73 6.91 -23.71
N THR A 13 -4.38 5.93 -23.08
CA THR A 13 -4.71 6.01 -21.64
C THR A 13 -3.45 6.02 -20.79
N ILE A 14 -2.46 5.18 -21.10
CA ILE A 14 -1.15 5.23 -20.45
C ILE A 14 -0.47 6.58 -20.72
N ALA A 15 -0.43 7.06 -21.95
CA ALA A 15 0.16 8.35 -22.31
C ALA A 15 -0.45 9.52 -21.52
N LEU A 16 -1.78 9.51 -21.35
CA LEU A 16 -2.48 10.51 -20.54
C LEU A 16 -2.08 10.42 -19.05
N SER A 17 -1.93 9.20 -18.50
CA SER A 17 -1.52 8.99 -17.12
C SER A 17 -0.10 9.48 -16.81
N LEU A 18 0.77 9.57 -17.83
CA LEU A 18 2.12 10.10 -17.73
C LEU A 18 2.19 11.62 -17.80
N THR A 19 1.10 12.28 -18.21
CA THR A 19 1.08 13.72 -18.42
C THR A 19 1.22 14.45 -17.09
N LYS A 20 2.32 15.16 -16.88
CA LYS A 20 2.59 15.90 -15.65
C LYS A 20 1.51 16.96 -15.40
N TYR A 21 1.12 17.12 -14.15
CA TYR A 21 0.08 18.04 -13.67
C TYR A 21 -1.35 17.66 -14.06
N VAL A 22 -1.55 16.51 -14.71
CA VAL A 22 -2.86 15.89 -14.88
C VAL A 22 -2.95 14.76 -13.85
N GLY A 23 -3.70 14.99 -12.77
CA GLY A 23 -3.94 13.95 -11.76
C GLY A 23 -4.88 12.87 -12.30
N PRO A 24 -4.94 11.68 -11.66
CA PRO A 24 -5.79 10.58 -12.13
C PRO A 24 -7.25 10.99 -12.31
N ARG A 25 -7.82 11.74 -11.37
CA ARG A 25 -9.20 12.22 -11.46
C ARG A 25 -9.44 13.13 -12.66
N SER A 26 -8.57 14.13 -12.87
CA SER A 26 -8.69 15.02 -14.03
C SER A 26 -8.50 14.29 -15.36
N ALA A 27 -7.66 13.26 -15.38
CA ALA A 27 -7.49 12.41 -16.57
C ALA A 27 -8.75 11.60 -16.86
N ILE A 28 -9.39 11.03 -15.83
CA ILE A 28 -10.66 10.30 -15.96
C ILE A 28 -11.76 11.25 -16.44
N GLU A 29 -11.92 12.41 -15.80
CA GLU A 29 -12.91 13.44 -16.21
C GLU A 29 -12.72 13.89 -17.67
N LEU A 30 -11.47 14.01 -18.13
CA LEU A 30 -11.15 14.31 -19.53
C LEU A 30 -11.61 13.19 -20.46
N ILE A 31 -11.35 11.93 -20.13
CA ILE A 31 -11.79 10.80 -20.97
C ILE A 31 -13.31 10.69 -20.98
N GLU A 32 -13.97 10.84 -19.86
CA GLU A 32 -15.44 10.82 -19.77
C GLU A 32 -16.08 11.94 -20.59
N ALA A 33 -15.53 13.14 -20.54
CA ALA A 33 -16.02 14.29 -21.31
C ALA A 33 -15.80 14.16 -22.83
N LEU A 34 -14.77 13.43 -23.25
CA LEU A 34 -14.35 13.29 -24.64
C LEU A 34 -14.73 11.93 -25.25
N GLY A 35 -15.10 10.98 -24.40
CA GLY A 35 -15.43 9.62 -24.79
C GLY A 35 -14.21 8.72 -25.06
N SER A 36 -12.97 9.27 -25.14
CA SER A 36 -11.79 8.51 -25.50
C SER A 36 -10.49 9.26 -25.17
N ALA A 37 -9.48 8.54 -24.65
CA ALA A 37 -8.13 9.08 -24.56
C ALA A 37 -7.51 9.24 -25.95
N THR A 38 -7.79 8.31 -26.86
CA THR A 38 -7.31 8.37 -28.26
C THR A 38 -7.71 9.68 -28.93
N ALA A 39 -8.98 10.10 -28.79
CA ALA A 39 -9.47 11.32 -29.40
C ALA A 39 -8.67 12.57 -28.93
N LEU A 40 -8.25 12.62 -27.68
CA LEU A 40 -7.43 13.71 -27.15
C LEU A 40 -6.08 13.83 -27.85
N PHE A 41 -5.50 12.74 -28.34
CA PHE A 41 -4.18 12.73 -28.98
C PHE A 41 -4.23 12.75 -30.50
N THR A 42 -5.31 12.26 -31.14
CA THR A 42 -5.39 12.07 -32.60
C THR A 42 -6.36 12.99 -33.31
N ASP A 43 -7.44 13.44 -32.64
CA ASP A 43 -8.42 14.35 -33.24
C ASP A 43 -7.93 15.80 -33.20
N ALA A 44 -7.54 16.33 -34.37
CA ALA A 44 -6.99 17.68 -34.49
C ALA A 44 -8.02 18.79 -34.17
N GLU A 45 -9.31 18.59 -34.53
CA GLU A 45 -10.37 19.57 -34.25
C GLU A 45 -10.70 19.62 -32.77
N LEU A 46 -10.83 18.44 -32.15
CA LEU A 46 -11.04 18.32 -30.71
C LEU A 46 -9.89 18.94 -29.91
N ARG A 47 -8.66 18.67 -30.32
CA ARG A 47 -7.46 19.26 -29.71
C ARG A 47 -7.45 20.78 -29.86
N ALA A 48 -7.71 21.30 -31.04
CA ALA A 48 -7.77 22.76 -31.27
C ALA A 48 -8.82 23.44 -30.40
N ARG A 49 -9.89 22.75 -30.04
CA ARG A 49 -10.97 23.26 -29.18
C ARG A 49 -10.63 23.17 -27.68
N ILE A 50 -9.90 22.13 -27.25
CA ILE A 50 -9.66 21.81 -25.84
C ILE A 50 -8.34 22.36 -25.32
N LEU A 51 -7.24 22.18 -26.07
CA LEU A 51 -5.90 22.58 -25.62
C LEU A 51 -5.81 24.06 -25.19
N PRO A 52 -6.47 25.03 -25.84
CA PRO A 52 -6.47 26.43 -25.39
C PRO A 52 -7.12 26.65 -24.02
N ARG A 53 -7.96 25.72 -23.56
CA ARG A 53 -8.64 25.78 -22.25
C ARG A 53 -7.80 25.15 -21.13
N LEU A 54 -6.73 24.43 -21.48
CA LEU A 54 -5.83 23.82 -20.52
C LEU A 54 -4.64 24.75 -20.22
N PRO A 55 -4.00 24.64 -19.05
CA PRO A 55 -2.75 25.30 -18.78
C PRO A 55 -1.71 24.97 -19.87
N GLN A 56 -0.99 26.00 -20.34
CA GLN A 56 -0.05 25.89 -21.49
C GLN A 56 0.91 24.71 -21.37
N ARG A 57 1.43 24.44 -20.16
CA ARG A 57 2.34 23.31 -19.88
C ARG A 57 1.70 21.94 -20.09
N ILE A 58 0.40 21.78 -19.85
CA ILE A 58 -0.35 20.54 -20.11
C ILE A 58 -0.63 20.41 -21.60
N ALA A 59 -1.11 21.48 -22.23
CA ALA A 59 -1.37 21.51 -23.66
C ALA A 59 -0.14 21.15 -24.50
N GLN A 60 1.04 21.64 -24.13
CA GLN A 60 2.32 21.31 -24.78
C GLN A 60 2.67 19.82 -24.65
N GLN A 61 2.47 19.20 -23.48
CA GLN A 61 2.74 17.78 -23.30
C GLN A 61 1.77 16.90 -24.13
N LEU A 62 0.48 17.23 -24.11
CA LEU A 62 -0.52 16.51 -24.91
C LEU A 62 -0.33 16.69 -26.42
N ALA A 63 0.30 17.77 -26.85
CA ALA A 63 0.64 18.01 -28.25
C ALA A 63 1.92 17.26 -28.69
N SER A 64 2.75 16.82 -27.73
CA SER A 64 4.02 16.15 -28.02
C SER A 64 3.83 14.64 -28.22
N PRO A 65 4.51 14.03 -29.21
CA PRO A 65 4.50 12.57 -29.38
C PRO A 65 5.21 11.81 -28.24
N THR A 66 6.02 12.50 -27.43
CA THR A 66 6.88 11.89 -26.41
C THR A 66 6.10 11.04 -25.40
N MET A 67 4.90 11.48 -25.01
CA MET A 67 4.09 10.71 -24.05
C MET A 67 3.58 9.40 -24.64
N VAL A 68 3.24 9.40 -25.92
CA VAL A 68 2.79 8.20 -26.66
C VAL A 68 3.95 7.22 -26.86
N GLU A 69 5.13 7.73 -27.24
CA GLU A 69 6.33 6.91 -27.38
C GLU A 69 6.72 6.26 -26.05
N GLU A 70 6.62 6.99 -24.95
CA GLU A 70 6.89 6.44 -23.60
C GLU A 70 5.84 5.42 -23.20
N ALA A 71 4.56 5.64 -23.51
CA ALA A 71 3.49 4.67 -23.27
C ALA A 71 3.74 3.34 -23.99
N LEU A 72 4.18 3.39 -25.25
CA LEU A 72 4.55 2.19 -26.03
C LEU A 72 5.70 1.42 -25.36
N ARG A 73 6.74 2.13 -24.88
CA ARG A 73 7.85 1.50 -24.14
C ARG A 73 7.38 0.85 -22.85
N ILE A 74 6.43 1.47 -22.15
CA ILE A 74 5.83 0.91 -20.95
C ILE A 74 5.04 -0.36 -21.27
N GLU A 75 4.25 -0.37 -22.33
CA GLU A 75 3.52 -1.57 -22.78
C GLU A 75 4.46 -2.72 -23.13
N GLU A 76 5.53 -2.46 -23.91
CA GLU A 76 6.56 -3.44 -24.22
C GLU A 76 7.21 -4.00 -22.94
N ARG A 77 7.51 -3.12 -21.99
CA ARG A 77 8.08 -3.53 -20.69
C ARG A 77 7.11 -4.34 -19.89
N CYS A 78 5.83 -3.96 -19.85
CA CYS A 78 4.78 -4.75 -19.19
C CYS A 78 4.70 -6.17 -19.76
N GLN A 79 4.71 -6.33 -21.08
CA GLN A 79 4.70 -7.65 -21.72
C GLN A 79 5.92 -8.48 -21.34
N ARG A 80 7.10 -7.90 -21.36
CA ARG A 80 8.36 -8.58 -21.03
C ARG A 80 8.41 -9.04 -19.56
N GLU A 81 7.89 -8.22 -18.64
CA GLU A 81 7.93 -8.48 -17.20
C GLU A 81 6.70 -9.25 -16.69
N GLY A 82 5.76 -9.64 -17.55
CA GLY A 82 4.53 -10.31 -17.16
C GLY A 82 3.60 -9.43 -16.31
N ILE A 83 3.61 -8.10 -16.59
CA ILE A 83 2.76 -7.12 -15.91
C ILE A 83 1.55 -6.83 -16.78
N ARG A 84 0.36 -6.90 -16.19
CA ARG A 84 -0.90 -6.61 -16.86
C ARG A 84 -1.43 -5.24 -16.43
N PRO A 85 -1.50 -4.22 -17.32
CA PRO A 85 -2.18 -2.98 -17.01
C PRO A 85 -3.71 -3.18 -17.07
N ILE A 86 -4.40 -2.74 -16.02
CA ILE A 86 -5.86 -2.70 -15.90
C ILE A 86 -6.28 -1.24 -15.90
N PHE A 87 -7.27 -0.87 -16.69
CA PHE A 87 -7.66 0.52 -16.89
C PHE A 87 -8.94 0.85 -16.14
N PHE A 88 -9.06 2.07 -15.62
CA PHE A 88 -10.25 2.53 -14.88
C PHE A 88 -11.57 2.26 -15.59
N LEU A 89 -11.61 2.40 -16.91
CA LEU A 89 -12.80 2.17 -17.73
C LEU A 89 -12.99 0.72 -18.17
N SER A 90 -12.08 -0.20 -17.85
CA SER A 90 -12.22 -1.61 -18.22
C SER A 90 -13.04 -2.39 -17.19
N GLU A 91 -13.70 -3.46 -17.63
CA GLU A 91 -14.57 -4.30 -16.78
C GLU A 91 -13.80 -4.98 -15.65
N ASP A 92 -12.56 -5.36 -15.91
CA ASP A 92 -11.67 -6.05 -14.97
C ASP A 92 -11.05 -5.12 -13.90
N TYR A 93 -11.38 -3.81 -13.95
CA TYR A 93 -10.93 -2.89 -12.91
C TYR A 93 -11.69 -3.14 -11.60
N PRO A 94 -10.99 -3.24 -10.44
CA PRO A 94 -11.62 -3.52 -9.15
C PRO A 94 -12.73 -2.51 -8.83
N ALA A 95 -13.99 -2.96 -8.75
CA ALA A 95 -15.13 -2.09 -8.51
C ALA A 95 -14.98 -1.22 -7.24
N PRO A 96 -14.51 -1.78 -6.08
CA PRO A 96 -14.31 -0.95 -4.89
C PRO A 96 -13.29 0.19 -5.10
N LEU A 97 -12.27 -0.03 -5.92
CA LEU A 97 -11.25 0.97 -6.17
C LEU A 97 -11.75 2.13 -7.07
N ARG A 98 -12.83 1.94 -7.83
CA ARG A 98 -13.47 3.04 -8.59
C ARG A 98 -14.14 4.08 -7.71
N GLU A 99 -14.57 3.68 -6.54
CA GLU A 99 -15.38 4.49 -5.62
C GLU A 99 -14.55 5.45 -4.77
N ILE A 100 -13.23 5.28 -4.71
CA ILE A 100 -12.38 6.18 -3.92
C ILE A 100 -12.25 7.57 -4.57
N ALA A 101 -11.95 8.58 -3.78
CA ALA A 101 -11.88 9.96 -4.25
C ALA A 101 -10.87 10.18 -5.40
N VAL A 102 -9.77 9.43 -5.41
CA VAL A 102 -8.71 9.51 -6.43
C VAL A 102 -8.32 8.10 -6.88
N PRO A 103 -9.13 7.45 -7.74
CA PRO A 103 -8.81 6.11 -8.25
C PRO A 103 -7.61 6.17 -9.22
N PRO A 104 -6.73 5.15 -9.23
CA PRO A 104 -5.71 5.02 -10.25
C PRO A 104 -6.33 4.93 -11.65
N MET A 105 -5.84 5.69 -12.61
CA MET A 105 -6.30 5.59 -13.99
C MET A 105 -5.85 4.29 -14.66
N VAL A 106 -4.64 3.85 -14.32
CA VAL A 106 -4.05 2.57 -14.71
C VAL A 106 -3.58 1.85 -13.46
N LEU A 107 -3.97 0.60 -13.29
CA LEU A 107 -3.53 -0.28 -12.25
C LEU A 107 -2.66 -1.37 -12.88
N TYR A 108 -1.37 -1.40 -12.55
CA TYR A 108 -0.46 -2.43 -13.01
C TYR A 108 -0.54 -3.62 -12.05
N VAL A 109 -0.69 -4.82 -12.59
CA VAL A 109 -0.84 -6.07 -11.83
C VAL A 109 0.17 -7.09 -12.32
N ARG A 110 0.93 -7.69 -11.42
CA ARG A 110 1.79 -8.85 -11.66
C ARG A 110 1.26 -10.02 -10.85
N GLY A 111 1.09 -11.18 -11.50
CA GLY A 111 0.47 -12.38 -10.92
C GLY A 111 -0.88 -12.70 -11.53
N GLU A 112 -1.40 -13.88 -11.18
CA GLU A 112 -2.61 -14.46 -11.77
C GLU A 112 -3.91 -14.08 -11.02
N TYR A 113 -3.81 -13.23 -10.01
CA TYR A 113 -4.98 -12.85 -9.22
C TYR A 113 -5.99 -12.07 -10.05
N VAL A 114 -7.22 -12.56 -10.12
CA VAL A 114 -8.34 -11.97 -10.87
C VAL A 114 -9.65 -11.90 -10.06
N ALA A 115 -9.68 -12.44 -8.86
CA ALA A 115 -10.89 -12.60 -8.03
C ALA A 115 -11.29 -11.30 -7.29
N TRP A 116 -11.28 -10.15 -8.00
CA TRP A 116 -11.58 -8.84 -7.39
C TRP A 116 -13.03 -8.69 -6.95
N ALA A 117 -13.97 -9.38 -7.61
CA ALA A 117 -15.40 -9.32 -7.32
C ALA A 117 -15.87 -10.45 -6.38
N GLU A 118 -15.23 -11.62 -6.48
CA GLU A 118 -15.69 -12.84 -5.83
C GLU A 118 -15.21 -12.95 -4.38
N ARG A 119 -14.15 -12.24 -4.02
CA ARG A 119 -13.53 -12.35 -2.68
C ARG A 119 -13.73 -11.11 -1.84
N LYS A 120 -13.69 -11.31 -0.52
CA LYS A 120 -13.75 -10.23 0.47
C LYS A 120 -12.34 -9.73 0.78
N HIS A 121 -11.99 -8.56 0.29
CA HIS A 121 -10.66 -7.97 0.55
C HIS A 121 -10.65 -7.28 1.91
N VAL A 122 -9.65 -7.59 2.73
CA VAL A 122 -9.43 -7.00 4.04
C VAL A 122 -8.00 -6.48 4.11
N SER A 123 -7.84 -5.19 4.38
CA SER A 123 -6.53 -4.60 4.62
C SER A 123 -6.06 -4.89 6.03
N VAL A 124 -4.82 -5.35 6.18
CA VAL A 124 -4.15 -5.53 7.47
C VAL A 124 -2.89 -4.66 7.45
N VAL A 125 -2.87 -3.63 8.28
CA VAL A 125 -1.82 -2.60 8.26
C VAL A 125 -1.37 -2.25 9.68
N GLY A 126 -0.19 -1.62 9.80
CA GLY A 126 0.31 -1.18 11.10
C GLY A 126 1.68 -0.55 11.05
N THR A 127 2.30 -0.48 12.22
CA THR A 127 3.65 0.05 12.39
C THR A 127 4.70 -0.78 11.67
N ARG A 128 5.78 -0.12 11.24
CA ARG A 128 6.96 -0.81 10.70
C ARG A 128 7.82 -1.44 11.80
N SER A 129 7.75 -0.89 13.02
CA SER A 129 8.43 -1.39 14.22
C SER A 129 7.46 -2.23 15.06
N ILE A 130 7.06 -3.37 14.53
CA ILE A 130 6.09 -4.26 15.15
C ILE A 130 6.63 -4.87 16.45
N SER A 131 5.83 -4.84 17.51
CA SER A 131 6.15 -5.51 18.76
C SER A 131 5.94 -7.03 18.68
N ASP A 132 6.40 -7.78 19.68
CA ASP A 132 6.10 -9.23 19.77
C ASP A 132 4.60 -9.46 19.93
N TYR A 133 3.91 -8.58 20.66
CA TYR A 133 2.44 -8.61 20.76
C TYR A 133 1.80 -8.39 19.38
N GLY A 134 2.25 -7.38 18.63
CA GLY A 134 1.76 -7.10 17.29
C GLY A 134 1.96 -8.25 16.32
N ARG A 135 3.10 -8.97 16.40
CA ARG A 135 3.38 -10.17 15.58
C ARG A 135 2.35 -11.28 15.86
N VAL A 136 2.16 -11.61 17.14
CA VAL A 136 1.19 -12.62 17.57
C VAL A 136 -0.22 -12.22 17.15
N LEU A 137 -0.58 -10.97 17.37
CA LEU A 137 -1.90 -10.44 17.05
C LEU A 137 -2.16 -10.44 15.53
N THR A 138 -1.17 -10.06 14.70
CA THR A 138 -1.30 -10.13 13.23
C THR A 138 -1.58 -11.55 12.77
N GLN A 139 -0.83 -12.53 13.28
CA GLN A 139 -1.03 -13.94 12.95
C GLN A 139 -2.42 -14.43 13.41
N GLN A 140 -2.87 -14.01 14.59
CA GLN A 140 -4.18 -14.37 15.12
C GLN A 140 -5.30 -13.78 14.24
N VAL A 141 -5.24 -12.48 13.90
CA VAL A 141 -6.22 -11.81 13.04
C VAL A 141 -6.37 -12.53 11.70
N VAL A 142 -5.25 -12.83 11.04
CA VAL A 142 -5.28 -13.51 9.73
C VAL A 142 -5.80 -14.95 9.87
N ARG A 143 -5.48 -15.65 10.97
CA ARG A 143 -6.00 -17.00 11.26
C ARG A 143 -7.51 -16.97 11.48
N GLU A 144 -8.02 -16.02 12.24
CA GLU A 144 -9.45 -15.85 12.48
C GLU A 144 -10.19 -15.55 11.17
N LEU A 145 -9.64 -14.67 10.32
CA LEU A 145 -10.19 -14.39 8.98
C LEU A 145 -10.20 -15.65 8.11
N SER A 146 -9.14 -16.46 8.15
CA SER A 146 -9.09 -17.72 7.40
C SER A 146 -10.17 -18.69 7.83
N ALA A 147 -10.44 -18.77 9.13
CA ALA A 147 -11.43 -19.70 9.70
C ALA A 147 -12.88 -19.23 9.50
N THR A 148 -13.14 -17.92 9.67
CA THR A 148 -14.51 -17.37 9.65
C THR A 148 -14.93 -16.86 8.28
N CYS A 149 -13.99 -16.45 7.43
CA CYS A 149 -14.22 -15.95 6.08
C CYS A 149 -13.19 -16.52 5.08
N PRO A 150 -13.26 -17.81 4.70
CA PRO A 150 -12.31 -18.43 3.77
C PRO A 150 -12.25 -17.75 2.39
N ALA A 151 -13.31 -16.99 2.04
CA ALA A 151 -13.34 -16.17 0.84
C ALA A 151 -12.59 -14.82 1.00
N SER A 152 -11.91 -14.56 2.13
CA SER A 152 -11.13 -13.34 2.30
C SER A 152 -9.82 -13.36 1.51
N THR A 153 -9.35 -12.18 1.17
CA THR A 153 -8.03 -11.91 0.61
C THR A 153 -7.38 -10.83 1.46
N ILE A 154 -6.15 -11.06 1.90
CA ILE A 154 -5.40 -10.08 2.67
C ILE A 154 -4.76 -9.07 1.72
N VAL A 155 -4.96 -7.79 1.98
CA VAL A 155 -4.33 -6.68 1.24
C VAL A 155 -3.39 -5.92 2.17
N SER A 156 -2.15 -5.72 1.76
CA SER A 156 -1.20 -4.92 2.53
C SER A 156 -0.12 -4.32 1.63
N GLY A 157 0.85 -3.60 2.21
CA GLY A 157 1.80 -2.79 1.45
C GLY A 157 3.21 -3.38 1.34
N LEU A 158 3.43 -4.60 1.81
CA LEU A 158 4.73 -5.27 1.80
C LEU A 158 5.84 -4.50 2.55
N ALA A 159 5.48 -3.53 3.40
CA ALA A 159 6.44 -2.82 4.23
C ALA A 159 6.95 -3.68 5.38
N TYR A 160 7.99 -3.22 6.07
CA TYR A 160 8.43 -3.84 7.32
C TYR A 160 7.30 -3.86 8.36
N GLY A 161 7.42 -4.70 9.38
CA GLY A 161 6.50 -4.79 10.50
C GLY A 161 5.21 -5.51 10.17
N VAL A 162 4.06 -4.88 10.39
CA VAL A 162 2.75 -5.51 10.28
C VAL A 162 2.47 -6.01 8.85
N ASP A 163 2.82 -5.24 7.83
CA ASP A 163 2.49 -5.58 6.45
C ASP A 163 3.10 -6.92 6.03
N ILE A 164 4.42 -7.09 6.25
CA ILE A 164 5.08 -8.35 5.91
C ILE A 164 4.56 -9.52 6.73
N GLN A 165 4.28 -9.31 8.03
CA GLN A 165 3.72 -10.35 8.90
C GLN A 165 2.31 -10.77 8.45
N ALA A 166 1.49 -9.84 7.95
CA ALA A 166 0.17 -10.14 7.41
C ALA A 166 0.27 -11.00 6.14
N HIS A 167 1.20 -10.69 5.24
CA HIS A 167 1.44 -11.51 4.04
C HIS A 167 1.95 -12.90 4.40
N GLU A 168 2.94 -13.02 5.30
CA GLU A 168 3.45 -14.30 5.77
C GLU A 168 2.36 -15.16 6.42
N ALA A 169 1.53 -14.56 7.28
CA ALA A 169 0.42 -15.26 7.91
C ALA A 169 -0.60 -15.76 6.88
N ALA A 170 -0.92 -14.94 5.87
CA ALA A 170 -1.84 -15.32 4.80
C ALA A 170 -1.30 -16.51 3.99
N LEU A 171 -0.03 -16.46 3.57
CA LEU A 171 0.63 -17.54 2.82
C LEU A 171 0.67 -18.84 3.61
N ASN A 172 1.01 -18.78 4.90
CA ASN A 172 1.04 -19.97 5.78
C ASN A 172 -0.34 -20.64 5.96
N LEU A 173 -1.41 -19.89 5.70
CA LEU A 173 -2.80 -20.39 5.78
C LEU A 173 -3.44 -20.60 4.41
N SER A 174 -2.65 -20.52 3.33
CA SER A 174 -3.13 -20.62 1.95
C SER A 174 -4.25 -19.63 1.60
N LEU A 175 -4.28 -18.47 2.28
CA LEU A 175 -5.14 -17.36 1.89
C LEU A 175 -4.46 -16.55 0.78
N PRO A 176 -5.16 -16.19 -0.28
CA PRO A 176 -4.65 -15.25 -1.26
C PRO A 176 -4.27 -13.92 -0.61
N THR A 177 -3.17 -13.33 -1.06
CA THR A 177 -2.77 -12.02 -0.57
C THR A 177 -2.29 -11.13 -1.70
N VAL A 178 -2.59 -9.84 -1.59
CA VAL A 178 -2.28 -8.81 -2.59
C VAL A 178 -1.36 -7.77 -1.97
N ALA A 179 -0.17 -7.65 -2.54
CA ALA A 179 0.80 -6.64 -2.14
C ALA A 179 0.65 -5.39 -3.02
N VAL A 180 0.25 -4.27 -2.43
CA VAL A 180 0.18 -2.98 -3.12
C VAL A 180 1.53 -2.29 -2.96
N LEU A 181 2.20 -1.94 -4.06
CA LEU A 181 3.54 -1.39 -4.07
C LEU A 181 3.55 0.09 -4.45
N ALA A 182 4.55 0.83 -3.98
CA ALA A 182 4.69 2.27 -4.20
C ALA A 182 5.72 2.61 -5.30
N HIS A 183 5.92 1.70 -6.26
CA HIS A 183 6.90 1.79 -7.35
C HIS A 183 6.51 0.86 -8.48
N GLY A 184 7.25 0.90 -9.59
CA GLY A 184 7.02 -0.01 -10.72
C GLY A 184 7.28 -1.48 -10.35
N LEU A 185 6.46 -2.40 -10.90
CA LEU A 185 6.47 -3.82 -10.56
C LEU A 185 7.63 -4.62 -11.19
N ASP A 186 8.52 -3.98 -11.90
CA ASP A 186 9.75 -4.53 -12.46
C ASP A 186 10.92 -4.57 -11.46
N THR A 187 10.74 -3.97 -10.30
CA THR A 187 11.65 -3.99 -9.16
C THR A 187 10.88 -4.34 -7.88
N LEU A 188 11.58 -4.64 -6.80
CA LEU A 188 10.96 -4.87 -5.51
C LEU A 188 11.63 -4.03 -4.42
N TYR A 189 10.79 -3.40 -3.61
CA TYR A 189 11.23 -2.67 -2.44
C TYR A 189 10.26 -2.90 -1.25
N PRO A 190 10.77 -3.23 -0.04
CA PRO A 190 12.16 -3.50 0.29
C PRO A 190 12.67 -4.82 -0.34
N SER A 191 13.92 -4.84 -0.78
CA SER A 191 14.52 -6.04 -1.40
C SER A 191 14.62 -7.22 -0.42
N ALA A 192 14.69 -6.95 0.87
CA ALA A 192 14.68 -7.98 1.92
C ALA A 192 13.42 -8.86 1.91
N HIS A 193 12.31 -8.37 1.39
CA HIS A 193 11.04 -9.09 1.31
C HIS A 193 10.87 -9.90 0.02
N TRP A 194 11.91 -10.02 -0.82
CA TRP A 194 11.86 -10.70 -2.11
C TRP A 194 11.28 -12.12 -2.02
N ARG A 195 11.69 -12.89 -1.03
CA ARG A 195 11.24 -14.27 -0.85
C ARG A 195 9.72 -14.37 -0.66
N ILE A 196 9.16 -13.52 0.19
CA ILE A 196 7.72 -13.48 0.46
C ILE A 196 6.97 -12.93 -0.76
N ALA A 197 7.49 -11.88 -1.37
CA ALA A 197 6.90 -11.29 -2.55
C ALA A 197 6.78 -12.29 -3.71
N GLU A 198 7.82 -13.07 -3.99
CA GLU A 198 7.78 -14.13 -4.99
C GLU A 198 6.81 -15.27 -4.61
N GLN A 199 6.70 -15.59 -3.31
CA GLN A 199 5.74 -16.58 -2.84
C GLN A 199 4.30 -16.12 -3.03
N ILE A 200 4.01 -14.82 -2.81
CA ILE A 200 2.69 -14.23 -3.12
C ILE A 200 2.28 -14.54 -4.56
N LEU A 201 3.17 -14.34 -5.52
CA LEU A 201 2.88 -14.62 -6.93
C LEU A 201 2.66 -16.11 -7.20
N ARG A 202 3.49 -16.98 -6.62
CA ARG A 202 3.40 -18.43 -6.80
C ARG A 202 2.13 -19.04 -6.23
N ASP A 203 1.64 -18.48 -5.13
CA ASP A 203 0.46 -18.97 -4.42
C ASP A 203 -0.85 -18.27 -4.88
N GLY A 204 -0.84 -17.68 -6.08
CA GLY A 204 -2.04 -17.12 -6.72
C GLY A 204 -2.45 -15.74 -6.21
N GLY A 205 -1.55 -15.04 -5.51
CA GLY A 205 -1.72 -13.64 -5.16
C GLY A 205 -1.25 -12.68 -6.26
N ALA A 206 -1.09 -11.41 -5.94
CA ALA A 206 -0.60 -10.40 -6.88
C ALA A 206 0.23 -9.31 -6.22
N TRP A 207 1.08 -8.69 -7.03
CA TRP A 207 1.61 -7.35 -6.79
C TRP A 207 0.81 -6.35 -7.60
N VAL A 208 0.51 -5.21 -6.99
CA VAL A 208 -0.33 -4.17 -7.58
C VAL A 208 0.34 -2.82 -7.39
N SER A 209 0.32 -1.97 -8.42
CA SER A 209 0.84 -0.60 -8.33
C SER A 209 0.09 0.33 -9.29
N GLU A 210 0.02 1.61 -8.96
CA GLU A 210 -0.37 2.66 -9.91
C GLU A 210 0.80 3.20 -10.73
N TYR A 211 2.03 2.83 -10.37
CA TYR A 211 3.23 3.31 -11.02
C TYR A 211 3.65 2.35 -12.14
N PRO A 212 3.94 2.90 -13.34
CA PRO A 212 4.42 2.08 -14.44
C PRO A 212 5.80 1.48 -14.16
N PRO A 213 6.18 0.38 -14.85
CA PRO A 213 7.52 -0.18 -14.77
C PRO A 213 8.60 0.88 -15.01
N GLY A 214 9.67 0.84 -14.21
CA GLY A 214 10.77 1.81 -14.25
C GLY A 214 10.70 2.92 -13.23
N VAL A 215 9.55 3.15 -12.60
CA VAL A 215 9.42 4.11 -11.51
C VAL A 215 10.04 3.55 -10.25
N LYS A 216 11.04 4.25 -9.71
CA LYS A 216 11.72 3.90 -8.45
C LYS A 216 10.88 4.34 -7.24
N PRO A 217 11.03 3.68 -6.07
CA PRO A 217 10.37 4.09 -4.86
C PRO A 217 10.81 5.51 -4.43
N TYR A 218 9.87 6.33 -3.93
CA TYR A 218 10.13 7.64 -3.36
C TYR A 218 9.09 7.94 -2.26
N ARG A 219 9.48 8.79 -1.30
CA ARG A 219 8.74 8.98 -0.04
C ARG A 219 7.24 9.23 -0.20
N GLN A 220 6.87 10.14 -1.10
CA GLN A 220 5.47 10.54 -1.28
C GLN A 220 4.63 9.40 -1.87
N ALA A 221 5.25 8.49 -2.66
CA ALA A 221 4.55 7.35 -3.25
C ALA A 221 4.01 6.39 -2.20
N PHE A 222 4.70 6.21 -1.07
CA PHE A 222 4.25 5.31 0.00
C PHE A 222 2.97 5.81 0.66
N VAL A 223 2.86 7.11 0.89
CA VAL A 223 1.64 7.71 1.44
C VAL A 223 0.50 7.67 0.42
N ALA A 224 0.79 8.06 -0.83
CA ALA A 224 -0.20 8.05 -1.91
C ALA A 224 -0.75 6.64 -2.18
N ARG A 225 0.12 5.60 -2.15
CA ARG A 225 -0.25 4.19 -2.33
C ARG A 225 -1.28 3.70 -1.31
N ASN A 226 -1.24 4.19 -0.07
CA ASN A 226 -2.10 3.70 1.01
C ASN A 226 -3.59 3.84 0.71
N ARG A 227 -3.99 4.81 -0.15
CA ARG A 227 -5.38 4.92 -0.62
C ARG A 227 -5.82 3.72 -1.46
N ILE A 228 -4.86 3.06 -2.15
CA ILE A 228 -5.15 1.86 -2.96
C ILE A 228 -5.32 0.65 -2.05
N ILE A 229 -4.52 0.52 -0.98
CA ILE A 229 -4.70 -0.52 0.03
C ILE A 229 -6.11 -0.42 0.61
N ALA A 230 -6.48 0.75 1.13
CA ALA A 230 -7.79 1.02 1.69
C ALA A 230 -8.91 0.82 0.65
N GLY A 231 -8.73 1.37 -0.56
CA GLY A 231 -9.73 1.35 -1.62
C GLY A 231 -10.04 -0.03 -2.19
N LEU A 232 -9.07 -0.94 -2.21
CA LEU A 232 -9.29 -2.33 -2.62
C LEU A 232 -10.09 -3.14 -1.58
N SER A 233 -10.17 -2.68 -0.33
CA SER A 233 -10.65 -3.46 0.79
C SER A 233 -11.99 -2.95 1.30
N ALA A 234 -12.84 -3.87 1.73
CA ALA A 234 -14.11 -3.55 2.39
C ALA A 234 -13.89 -3.09 3.84
N ALA A 235 -12.81 -3.55 4.46
CA ALA A 235 -12.42 -3.14 5.81
C ALA A 235 -10.90 -3.04 5.95
N THR A 236 -10.47 -2.17 6.86
CA THR A 236 -9.05 -2.00 7.22
C THR A 236 -8.87 -2.31 8.70
N ILE A 237 -7.98 -3.26 9.01
CA ILE A 237 -7.59 -3.61 10.39
C ILE A 237 -6.23 -2.98 10.68
N VAL A 238 -6.16 -2.13 11.70
CA VAL A 238 -4.92 -1.53 12.20
C VAL A 238 -4.47 -2.31 13.42
N ILE A 239 -3.35 -3.03 13.31
CA ILE A 239 -2.83 -3.91 14.37
C ILE A 239 -2.14 -3.11 15.46
N GLU A 240 -1.15 -2.33 15.09
CA GLU A 240 -0.41 -1.41 15.94
C GLU A 240 -0.13 -0.14 15.16
N ALA A 241 -0.25 0.99 15.81
CA ALA A 241 0.09 2.30 15.25
C ALA A 241 0.57 3.23 16.35
N GLY A 242 1.80 3.71 16.25
CA GLY A 242 2.25 4.85 17.05
C GLY A 242 1.54 6.13 16.65
N GLU A 243 1.73 7.21 17.39
CA GLU A 243 1.02 8.49 17.22
C GLU A 243 1.13 9.08 15.79
N HIS A 244 2.26 8.86 15.12
CA HIS A 244 2.55 9.39 13.78
C HIS A 244 2.76 8.28 12.75
N SER A 245 2.22 7.09 13.01
CA SER A 245 2.37 5.95 12.10
C SER A 245 1.75 6.21 10.73
N GLY A 246 2.48 5.80 9.68
CA GLY A 246 1.97 5.87 8.31
C GLY A 246 0.70 5.05 8.05
N SER A 247 0.43 4.02 8.86
CA SER A 247 -0.79 3.21 8.79
C SER A 247 -2.05 4.00 9.13
N LEU A 248 -1.93 5.07 9.94
CA LEU A 248 -3.06 5.98 10.22
C LEU A 248 -3.55 6.67 8.95
N SER A 249 -2.66 6.92 7.97
CA SER A 249 -3.11 7.44 6.66
C SER A 249 -3.95 6.42 5.89
N THR A 250 -3.67 5.12 6.01
CA THR A 250 -4.50 4.07 5.42
C THR A 250 -5.89 4.03 6.05
N ALA A 251 -5.96 4.12 7.39
CA ALA A 251 -7.23 4.23 8.10
C ALA A 251 -8.04 5.46 7.67
N ASN A 252 -7.39 6.60 7.51
CA ASN A 252 -8.05 7.81 7.02
C ASN A 252 -8.61 7.64 5.61
N TYR A 253 -7.83 7.08 4.68
CA TYR A 253 -8.31 6.80 3.32
C TYR A 253 -9.46 5.79 3.29
N ALA A 254 -9.47 4.81 4.20
CA ALA A 254 -10.59 3.88 4.35
C ALA A 254 -11.88 4.63 4.74
N LEU A 255 -11.82 5.46 5.77
CA LEU A 255 -12.95 6.28 6.23
C LEU A 255 -13.43 7.26 5.16
N GLU A 256 -12.52 7.98 4.49
CA GLU A 256 -12.85 8.89 3.38
C GLU A 256 -13.54 8.17 2.21
N SER A 257 -13.30 6.87 2.07
CA SER A 257 -13.90 6.02 1.05
C SER A 257 -15.15 5.28 1.54
N GLY A 258 -15.66 5.57 2.74
CA GLY A 258 -16.82 4.90 3.33
C GLY A 258 -16.58 3.43 3.66
N ARG A 259 -15.32 3.07 3.99
CA ARG A 259 -14.94 1.71 4.40
C ARG A 259 -14.79 1.65 5.91
N GLU A 260 -15.12 0.48 6.47
CA GLU A 260 -15.01 0.26 7.91
C GLU A 260 -13.54 0.13 8.34
N VAL A 261 -13.23 0.69 9.51
CA VAL A 261 -11.92 0.60 10.13
C VAL A 261 -12.06 -0.10 11.48
N PHE A 262 -11.17 -1.03 11.73
CA PHE A 262 -11.05 -1.75 13.00
C PHE A 262 -9.64 -1.49 13.55
N ALA A 263 -9.54 -1.16 14.83
CA ALA A 263 -8.27 -0.97 15.50
C ALA A 263 -8.11 -1.98 16.64
N CYS A 264 -6.95 -2.64 16.66
CA CYS A 264 -6.63 -3.57 17.72
C CYS A 264 -6.22 -2.81 18.99
N PRO A 265 -6.76 -3.18 20.16
CA PRO A 265 -6.36 -2.57 21.42
C PRO A 265 -4.98 -3.06 21.84
N GLY A 266 -4.24 -2.20 22.51
CA GLY A 266 -3.01 -2.55 23.20
C GLY A 266 -3.02 -1.97 24.62
N ARG A 267 -1.89 -2.06 25.32
CA ARG A 267 -1.80 -1.45 26.65
C ARG A 267 -1.72 0.07 26.53
N LEU A 268 -2.28 0.79 27.46
CA LEU A 268 -2.24 2.26 27.49
C LEU A 268 -0.84 2.84 27.54
N THR A 269 0.11 2.05 28.03
CA THR A 269 1.53 2.42 28.17
C THR A 269 2.37 2.12 26.92
N ASP A 270 1.82 1.40 25.95
CA ASP A 270 2.57 0.95 24.78
C ASP A 270 2.54 2.04 23.69
N PRO A 271 3.71 2.61 23.32
CA PRO A 271 3.77 3.69 22.32
C PRO A 271 3.19 3.27 20.96
N GLU A 272 3.33 1.99 20.59
CA GLU A 272 2.83 1.45 19.32
C GLU A 272 1.30 1.26 19.30
N SER A 273 0.61 1.49 20.42
CA SER A 273 -0.86 1.38 20.52
C SER A 273 -1.56 2.74 20.54
N ILE A 274 -0.83 3.84 20.74
CA ILE A 274 -1.41 5.19 20.89
C ILE A 274 -2.31 5.57 19.71
N GLY A 275 -1.89 5.30 18.47
CA GLY A 275 -2.67 5.61 17.29
C GLY A 275 -3.95 4.77 17.19
N CYS A 276 -3.90 3.48 17.57
CA CYS A 276 -5.09 2.63 17.64
C CYS A 276 -6.07 3.15 18.69
N HIS A 277 -5.58 3.53 19.88
CA HIS A 277 -6.41 4.11 20.95
C HIS A 277 -7.09 5.40 20.48
N LYS A 278 -6.38 6.31 19.83
CA LYS A 278 -6.95 7.54 19.27
C LYS A 278 -8.04 7.27 18.23
N LEU A 279 -7.81 6.31 17.32
CA LEU A 279 -8.85 5.94 16.34
C LEU A 279 -10.12 5.44 17.02
N ILE A 280 -10.01 4.66 18.09
CA ILE A 280 -11.15 4.14 18.85
C ILE A 280 -11.83 5.25 19.66
N GLU A 281 -11.05 6.07 20.38
CA GLU A 281 -11.54 7.18 21.21
C GLU A 281 -12.30 8.21 20.37
N GLU A 282 -11.77 8.54 19.18
CA GLU A 282 -12.37 9.48 18.22
C GLU A 282 -13.55 8.87 17.44
N GLN A 283 -13.94 7.62 17.73
CA GLN A 283 -14.99 6.88 17.01
C GLN A 283 -14.72 6.75 15.50
N ARG A 284 -13.46 6.70 15.12
CA ARG A 284 -12.98 6.54 13.73
C ARG A 284 -12.61 5.10 13.40
N ALA A 285 -12.59 4.24 14.41
CA ALA A 285 -12.42 2.79 14.23
C ALA A 285 -13.27 2.05 15.26
N HIS A 286 -13.83 0.93 14.85
CA HIS A 286 -14.38 -0.05 15.76
C HIS A 286 -13.24 -0.72 16.52
N LEU A 287 -13.51 -1.05 17.79
CA LEU A 287 -12.61 -1.91 18.55
C LEU A 287 -12.60 -3.31 17.93
N TYR A 288 -11.43 -3.80 17.51
CA TYR A 288 -11.33 -5.16 16.99
C TYR A 288 -11.48 -6.18 18.14
N LEU A 289 -12.55 -6.93 18.11
CA LEU A 289 -12.89 -7.99 19.09
C LEU A 289 -12.87 -9.39 18.46
N GLY A 290 -12.31 -9.53 17.25
CA GLY A 290 -12.26 -10.78 16.52
C GLY A 290 -12.99 -10.74 15.18
N ALA A 291 -12.64 -11.66 14.28
CA ALA A 291 -13.17 -11.68 12.92
C ALA A 291 -14.69 -11.87 12.88
N SER A 292 -15.27 -12.67 13.78
CA SER A 292 -16.74 -12.87 13.86
C SER A 292 -17.49 -11.58 14.19
N SER A 293 -16.96 -10.76 15.10
CA SER A 293 -17.55 -9.46 15.44
C SER A 293 -17.43 -8.49 14.25
N MET A 294 -16.26 -8.45 13.61
CA MET A 294 -16.03 -7.64 12.40
C MET A 294 -17.00 -8.04 11.27
N MET A 295 -17.23 -9.32 11.03
CA MET A 295 -18.15 -9.78 9.99
C MET A 295 -19.62 -9.38 10.27
N LYS A 296 -20.03 -9.33 11.52
CA LYS A 296 -21.37 -8.83 11.91
C LYS A 296 -21.51 -7.34 11.54
N GLU A 297 -20.51 -6.51 11.88
CA GLU A 297 -20.51 -5.08 11.54
C GLU A 297 -20.53 -4.85 10.02
N LEU A 298 -19.81 -5.69 9.26
CA LEU A 298 -19.76 -5.61 7.80
C LEU A 298 -21.00 -6.19 7.09
N GLY A 299 -21.95 -6.78 7.83
CA GLY A 299 -23.10 -7.47 7.27
C GLY A 299 -22.71 -8.70 6.43
N TRP A 300 -21.54 -9.27 6.66
CA TRP A 300 -21.11 -10.52 6.02
C TRP A 300 -21.70 -11.68 6.82
N GLY A 301 -22.60 -12.46 6.19
CA GLY A 301 -23.25 -13.58 6.86
C GLY A 301 -22.23 -14.52 7.51
N ILE A 302 -22.44 -14.85 8.79
CA ILE A 302 -21.64 -15.85 9.50
C ILE A 302 -22.13 -17.20 9.03
N LEU A 303 -21.23 -18.01 8.47
CA LEU A 303 -21.48 -19.42 8.24
C LEU A 303 -21.41 -20.11 9.62
N ASP A 304 -22.58 -20.46 10.17
CA ASP A 304 -22.86 -21.16 11.44
C ASP A 304 -22.78 -20.37 12.76
N GLU A 305 -23.93 -20.32 13.42
CA GLU A 305 -24.13 -19.80 14.79
C GLU A 305 -23.54 -20.71 15.90
N GLY A 306 -22.65 -21.64 15.56
CA GLY A 306 -22.22 -22.73 16.47
C GLY A 306 -20.92 -22.55 17.24
N ALA A 307 -20.15 -21.50 17.02
CA ALA A 307 -18.88 -21.30 17.70
C ALA A 307 -18.79 -19.91 18.33
N GLU A 308 -19.34 -19.75 19.52
CA GLU A 308 -18.94 -18.68 20.45
C GLU A 308 -17.55 -19.01 21.03
N ALA A 309 -16.52 -18.93 20.18
CA ALA A 309 -15.16 -18.88 20.70
C ALA A 309 -14.86 -17.43 21.08
N HIS A 310 -14.77 -17.16 22.38
CA HIS A 310 -14.19 -15.92 22.87
C HIS A 310 -12.78 -15.76 22.25
N PRO A 311 -12.49 -14.69 21.49
CA PRO A 311 -11.25 -14.57 20.72
C PRO A 311 -9.98 -14.50 21.60
N PHE A 312 -10.12 -14.35 22.89
CA PHE A 312 -9.01 -14.22 23.84
C PHE A 312 -8.77 -15.43 24.76
N SER A 313 -9.32 -16.59 24.44
CA SER A 313 -8.98 -17.85 25.15
C SER A 313 -7.75 -18.54 24.52
N ALA A 314 -6.74 -17.79 24.09
CA ALA A 314 -5.45 -18.36 23.76
C ALA A 314 -4.69 -18.70 25.07
N PRO A 315 -3.99 -19.84 25.13
CA PRO A 315 -3.13 -20.13 26.27
C PRO A 315 -2.10 -19.01 26.41
N LEU A 316 -1.90 -18.53 27.66
CA LEU A 316 -0.84 -17.59 27.98
C LEU A 316 0.47 -18.11 27.37
N VAL A 317 0.98 -17.40 26.39
CA VAL A 317 2.27 -17.71 25.77
C VAL A 317 3.31 -17.64 26.87
N GLU A 318 3.93 -18.77 27.20
CA GLU A 318 5.16 -18.79 27.97
C GLU A 318 6.13 -17.83 27.32
N LYS A 319 6.71 -16.91 28.11
CA LYS A 319 7.71 -15.98 27.65
C LYS A 319 8.82 -16.74 26.89
N PRO A 320 9.06 -16.47 25.60
CA PRO A 320 10.27 -16.97 25.00
C PRO A 320 11.44 -16.34 25.74
N ALA A 321 12.36 -17.20 26.19
CA ALA A 321 13.60 -16.77 26.77
C ALA A 321 14.27 -15.75 25.83
N SER A 322 14.68 -14.61 26.35
CA SER A 322 15.39 -13.56 25.64
C SER A 322 16.62 -14.12 24.91
N SER A 323 16.46 -14.46 23.64
CA SER A 323 17.60 -14.64 22.75
C SER A 323 17.99 -13.27 22.24
N SER A 324 19.03 -12.71 22.78
CA SER A 324 19.75 -11.58 22.21
C SER A 324 20.36 -12.02 20.87
N LEU A 325 19.58 -11.97 19.80
CA LEU A 325 20.14 -11.99 18.46
C LEU A 325 20.80 -10.63 18.25
N THR A 326 22.11 -10.59 18.29
CA THR A 326 22.91 -9.46 17.83
C THR A 326 22.58 -9.23 16.36
N ARG A 327 21.79 -8.21 16.10
CA ARG A 327 21.45 -7.79 14.72
C ARG A 327 22.72 -7.24 14.08
N GLU A 328 23.22 -7.90 13.03
CA GLU A 328 24.33 -7.36 12.25
C GLU A 328 23.80 -6.23 11.37
N TYR A 329 24.31 -5.01 11.58
CA TYR A 329 23.98 -3.84 10.79
C TYR A 329 24.88 -3.80 9.54
N PRO A 330 24.35 -3.36 8.38
CA PRO A 330 25.18 -3.17 7.21
C PRO A 330 26.21 -2.04 7.46
N PRO A 331 27.36 -2.08 6.78
CA PRO A 331 28.36 -1.03 6.91
C PRO A 331 27.83 0.28 6.32
N HIS A 332 27.40 1.19 7.20
CA HIS A 332 26.85 2.49 6.82
C HIS A 332 27.28 3.57 7.82
N PRO A 333 27.76 4.76 7.37
CA PRO A 333 28.28 5.78 8.26
C PRO A 333 27.28 6.25 9.33
N LEU A 334 26.02 6.47 8.96
CA LEU A 334 25.00 6.92 9.91
C LEU A 334 24.60 5.83 10.92
N LEU A 335 24.60 4.55 10.50
CA LEU A 335 24.35 3.43 11.41
C LEU A 335 25.48 3.27 12.42
N ALA A 336 26.74 3.41 11.99
CA ALA A 336 27.88 3.35 12.89
C ALA A 336 27.80 4.42 13.99
N ILE A 337 27.43 5.65 13.63
CA ILE A 337 27.23 6.76 14.58
C ILE A 337 26.07 6.45 15.54
N LEU A 338 24.96 5.94 15.04
CA LEU A 338 23.80 5.60 15.87
C LEU A 338 24.06 4.40 16.80
N ILE A 339 24.92 3.45 16.41
CA ILE A 339 25.35 2.34 17.28
C ILE A 339 26.15 2.88 18.48
N GLU A 340 27.03 3.86 18.26
CA GLU A 340 27.88 4.42 19.31
C GLU A 340 27.18 5.44 20.20
N GLN A 341 26.34 6.30 19.61
CA GLN A 341 25.77 7.48 20.27
C GLN A 341 24.29 7.32 20.66
N GLY A 342 23.61 6.29 20.16
CA GLY A 342 22.20 6.06 20.42
C GLY A 342 21.27 6.94 19.54
N MET A 343 20.37 7.66 20.19
CA MET A 343 19.38 8.50 19.50
C MET A 343 19.94 9.89 19.22
N LEU A 344 19.91 10.34 17.95
CA LEU A 344 20.46 11.63 17.50
C LEU A 344 19.48 12.34 16.55
N SER A 345 19.52 13.68 16.56
CA SER A 345 18.83 14.53 15.59
C SER A 345 19.52 14.53 14.22
N VAL A 346 18.78 14.93 13.17
CA VAL A 346 19.35 15.07 11.81
C VAL A 346 20.54 16.03 11.79
N ASP A 347 20.48 17.11 12.57
CA ASP A 347 21.56 18.10 12.64
C ASP A 347 22.83 17.52 13.31
N GLU A 348 22.67 16.73 14.37
CA GLU A 348 23.77 16.04 15.03
C GLU A 348 24.39 14.98 14.13
N LEU A 349 23.57 14.20 13.42
CA LEU A 349 24.03 13.21 12.45
C LEU A 349 24.79 13.88 11.30
N SER A 350 24.32 15.01 10.78
CA SER A 350 25.03 15.79 9.76
C SER A 350 26.40 16.26 10.26
N ARG A 351 26.46 16.78 11.47
CA ARG A 351 27.71 17.24 12.07
C ARG A 351 28.72 16.11 12.32
N LEU A 352 28.25 14.96 12.81
CA LEU A 352 29.11 13.82 13.14
C LEU A 352 29.57 13.03 11.91
N SER A 353 28.71 12.92 10.90
CA SER A 353 29.06 12.23 9.65
C SER A 353 29.83 13.09 8.65
N GLY A 354 29.80 14.43 8.80
CA GLY A 354 30.34 15.36 7.83
C GLY A 354 29.52 15.48 6.53
N MET A 355 28.35 14.87 6.47
CA MET A 355 27.44 14.94 5.32
C MET A 355 26.54 16.19 5.42
N ASP A 356 26.13 16.76 4.28
CA ASP A 356 25.14 17.83 4.29
C ASP A 356 23.76 17.33 4.70
N LEU A 357 22.90 18.24 5.19
CA LEU A 357 21.58 17.91 5.72
C LEU A 357 20.64 17.22 4.73
N LEU A 358 20.75 17.54 3.44
CA LEU A 358 19.92 16.92 2.42
C LEU A 358 20.31 15.46 2.20
N THR A 359 21.60 15.21 2.13
CA THR A 359 22.18 13.86 2.03
C THR A 359 21.80 13.03 3.26
N VAL A 360 21.98 13.56 4.49
CA VAL A 360 21.61 12.85 5.72
C VAL A 360 20.12 12.49 5.74
N ARG A 361 19.24 13.40 5.33
CA ARG A 361 17.81 13.13 5.26
C ARG A 361 17.44 12.08 4.24
N SER A 362 18.12 12.06 3.09
CA SER A 362 17.91 11.05 2.06
C SER A 362 18.34 9.67 2.55
N GLU A 363 19.56 9.59 3.09
CA GLU A 363 20.13 8.35 3.64
C GLU A 363 19.32 7.82 4.84
N LEU A 364 18.87 8.70 5.75
CA LEU A 364 18.00 8.30 6.87
C LEU A 364 16.65 7.78 6.38
N PHE A 365 16.12 8.37 5.32
CA PHE A 365 14.88 7.89 4.71
C PHE A 365 15.07 6.48 4.14
N ASP A 366 16.16 6.23 3.42
CA ASP A 366 16.45 4.91 2.87
C ASP A 366 16.71 3.89 3.99
N LEU A 367 17.46 4.26 5.03
CA LEU A 367 17.68 3.43 6.21
C LEU A 367 16.41 3.17 7.03
N GLU A 368 15.47 4.13 7.07
CA GLU A 368 14.18 3.96 7.72
C GLU A 368 13.28 3.04 6.88
N LEU A 369 13.31 3.17 5.57
CA LEU A 369 12.62 2.27 4.66
C LEU A 369 13.14 0.84 4.76
N ASP A 370 14.46 0.68 4.89
CA ASP A 370 15.11 -0.62 5.08
C ASP A 370 14.95 -1.19 6.50
N GLY A 371 14.33 -0.41 7.41
CA GLY A 371 14.05 -0.83 8.80
C GLY A 371 15.27 -0.89 9.69
N TRP A 372 16.34 -0.16 9.37
CA TRP A 372 17.55 -0.06 10.20
C TRP A 372 17.46 1.04 11.24
N VAL A 373 16.74 2.13 10.90
CA VAL A 373 16.51 3.25 11.81
C VAL A 373 15.03 3.60 11.88
N GLN A 374 14.62 4.29 12.92
CA GLN A 374 13.27 4.80 13.10
C GLN A 374 13.29 6.25 13.55
N ALA A 375 12.37 7.04 12.99
CA ALA A 375 12.16 8.41 13.43
C ALA A 375 11.52 8.42 14.82
N ARG A 376 12.00 9.33 15.67
CA ARG A 376 11.52 9.58 17.04
C ARG A 376 10.98 11.00 17.18
N ALA A 377 10.28 11.26 18.27
CA ALA A 377 9.80 12.60 18.59
C ALA A 377 10.96 13.62 18.61
N GLY A 378 10.69 14.84 18.12
CA GLY A 378 11.70 15.91 18.07
C GLY A 378 12.64 15.85 16.86
N GLY A 379 12.32 15.05 15.83
CA GLY A 379 13.16 14.94 14.62
C GLY A 379 14.45 14.16 14.82
N CYS A 380 14.48 13.31 15.87
CA CYS A 380 15.58 12.40 16.15
C CYS A 380 15.40 11.05 15.47
N TYR A 381 16.50 10.31 15.31
CA TYR A 381 16.52 8.94 14.79
C TYR A 381 17.26 8.00 15.73
N SER A 382 16.80 6.77 15.83
CA SER A 382 17.44 5.69 16.58
C SER A 382 17.47 4.41 15.76
N LEU A 383 18.31 3.47 16.14
CA LEU A 383 18.26 2.11 15.56
C LEU A 383 16.92 1.43 15.87
N CYS A 384 16.50 0.54 14.96
CA CYS A 384 15.30 -0.32 15.13
C CYS A 384 15.59 -1.54 15.98
#